data_4f8d8308888e3e347cdb6d60c3971b9a
#
_entry.id   4f8d8308888e3e347cdb6d60c3971b9a
#
_cell.length_a   1.000
_cell.length_b   1.000
_cell.length_c   1.000
_cell.angle_alpha   90.00
_cell.angle_beta   90.00
_cell.angle_gamma   90.00
#
_symmetry.space_group_name_H-M   'P 1'
#
loop_
_entity.id
_entity.type
_entity.pdbx_description
1 polymer ?
#
loop_
_entity_poly.entity_id
_entity_poly.type
_entity_poly.pdbx_seq_one_letter_code
_entity_poly.pdbx_strand_id
1 'polypeptide(L)'
;MSRIGRQPVVVPMGVQVSIANRWITVKGPKGELKEPLHSFVSAEVKDGQVVLSADLSKQKEVSAIYGLSRARVQNMVLGVSNGFSKVLDIVGLGFRAEVAGQKLTLAIGKSHPVIFEAPKGVTLGVDPKKTQITVSGINKELVGEIAAKIRGLREPEPYKGTGIRYQGEHIRRKAGKTAAGAGAAGGAKK
;
A
#
# COMPACT_ATOMS: atom_id res chain seq x y z
N MET A 1 -1.24 -0.03 -27.78
CA MET A 1 -2.38 -0.58 -27.02
C MET A 1 -1.93 -1.25 -25.73
N SER A 2 -2.60 -0.99 -24.59
CA SER A 2 -2.27 -1.64 -23.30
C SER A 2 -2.69 -3.10 -23.31
N ARG A 3 -1.73 -4.01 -23.07
CA ARG A 3 -2.01 -5.45 -22.91
C ARG A 3 -2.84 -5.72 -21.64
N ILE A 4 -2.62 -4.93 -20.59
CA ILE A 4 -3.35 -5.03 -19.33
C ILE A 4 -4.80 -4.59 -19.51
N GLY A 5 -5.05 -3.49 -20.22
CA GLY A 5 -6.39 -2.94 -20.43
C GLY A 5 -7.36 -3.90 -21.14
N ARG A 6 -6.86 -4.75 -22.05
CA ARG A 6 -7.67 -5.72 -22.80
C ARG A 6 -8.14 -6.90 -21.97
N GLN A 7 -7.49 -7.20 -20.85
CA GLN A 7 -7.88 -8.35 -20.04
C GLN A 7 -9.18 -8.05 -19.29
N PRO A 8 -10.19 -8.88 -19.38
CA PRO A 8 -11.42 -8.73 -18.61
C PRO A 8 -11.11 -8.83 -17.11
N VAL A 9 -11.93 -8.20 -16.28
CA VAL A 9 -11.87 -8.30 -14.83
C VAL A 9 -12.95 -9.27 -14.38
N VAL A 10 -12.54 -10.43 -13.86
CA VAL A 10 -13.46 -11.44 -13.33
C VAL A 10 -14.09 -10.93 -12.03
N VAL A 11 -15.40 -11.00 -11.93
CA VAL A 11 -16.15 -10.63 -10.73
C VAL A 11 -16.39 -11.92 -9.91
N PRO A 12 -15.80 -12.04 -8.71
CA PRO A 12 -16.00 -13.23 -7.87
C PRO A 12 -17.43 -13.30 -7.33
N MET A 13 -17.86 -14.48 -6.92
CA MET A 13 -19.17 -14.68 -6.29
C MET A 13 -19.31 -13.80 -5.03
N GLY A 14 -20.46 -13.15 -4.88
CA GLY A 14 -20.74 -12.24 -3.77
C GLY A 14 -20.31 -10.77 -4.02
N VAL A 15 -19.77 -10.46 -5.20
CA VAL A 15 -19.49 -9.09 -5.61
C VAL A 15 -20.47 -8.67 -6.72
N GLN A 16 -21.06 -7.50 -6.55
CA GLN A 16 -21.94 -6.88 -7.54
C GLN A 16 -21.27 -5.64 -8.12
N VAL A 17 -21.30 -5.52 -9.44
CA VAL A 17 -20.75 -4.34 -10.15
C VAL A 17 -21.89 -3.65 -10.89
N SER A 18 -22.05 -2.36 -10.66
CA SER A 18 -22.99 -1.51 -11.38
C SER A 18 -22.27 -0.33 -12.01
N ILE A 19 -22.68 0.04 -13.21
CA ILE A 19 -22.10 1.13 -13.98
C ILE A 19 -23.24 2.10 -14.31
N ALA A 20 -23.17 3.31 -13.82
CA ALA A 20 -24.15 4.36 -14.08
C ALA A 20 -23.44 5.73 -14.20
N ASN A 21 -23.82 6.53 -15.20
CA ASN A 21 -23.34 7.90 -15.36
C ASN A 21 -21.81 8.04 -15.28
N ARG A 22 -21.06 7.12 -15.89
CA ARG A 22 -19.58 7.07 -15.83
C ARG A 22 -18.99 6.82 -14.44
N TRP A 23 -19.79 6.35 -13.51
CA TRP A 23 -19.34 5.85 -12.23
C TRP A 23 -19.43 4.33 -12.23
N ILE A 24 -18.37 3.71 -11.76
CA ILE A 24 -18.38 2.29 -11.44
C ILE A 24 -18.52 2.13 -9.94
N THR A 25 -19.51 1.35 -9.54
CA THR A 25 -19.78 1.05 -8.14
C THR A 25 -19.64 -0.45 -7.96
N VAL A 26 -18.80 -0.86 -7.02
CA VAL A 26 -18.53 -2.26 -6.71
C VAL A 26 -18.93 -2.51 -5.26
N LYS A 27 -19.89 -3.43 -5.06
CA LYS A 27 -20.38 -3.85 -3.74
C LYS A 27 -19.94 -5.27 -3.46
N GLY A 28 -19.46 -5.51 -2.26
CA GLY A 28 -19.02 -6.85 -1.83
C GLY A 28 -19.15 -7.03 -0.32
N PRO A 29 -18.70 -8.19 0.20
CA PRO A 29 -18.88 -8.55 1.60
C PRO A 29 -18.18 -7.60 2.59
N LYS A 30 -17.10 -6.90 2.16
CA LYS A 30 -16.36 -5.96 3.01
C LYS A 30 -16.80 -4.51 2.88
N GLY A 31 -17.66 -4.18 1.93
CA GLY A 31 -18.19 -2.84 1.74
C GLY A 31 -18.43 -2.48 0.28
N GLU A 32 -18.52 -1.17 0.05
CA GLU A 32 -18.80 -0.59 -1.26
C GLU A 32 -17.71 0.42 -1.62
N LEU A 33 -17.25 0.36 -2.87
CA LEU A 33 -16.36 1.35 -3.47
C LEU A 33 -17.01 1.95 -4.70
N LYS A 34 -16.81 3.26 -4.89
CA LYS A 34 -17.33 4.01 -6.03
C LYS A 34 -16.22 4.89 -6.61
N GLU A 35 -15.95 4.74 -7.91
CA GLU A 35 -14.95 5.53 -8.61
C GLU A 35 -15.46 6.03 -9.96
N PRO A 36 -15.04 7.22 -10.41
CA PRO A 36 -15.35 7.74 -11.73
C PRO A 36 -14.51 7.02 -12.80
N LEU A 37 -15.15 6.67 -13.91
CA LEU A 37 -14.47 6.23 -15.12
C LEU A 37 -14.00 7.44 -15.92
N HIS A 38 -12.78 7.34 -16.45
CA HIS A 38 -12.24 8.40 -17.31
C HIS A 38 -13.08 8.58 -18.58
N SER A 39 -13.15 9.81 -19.10
CA SER A 39 -14.00 10.17 -20.25
C SER A 39 -13.77 9.33 -21.52
N PHE A 40 -12.56 8.81 -21.70
CA PHE A 40 -12.16 8.00 -22.87
C PHE A 40 -12.35 6.50 -22.66
N VAL A 41 -12.83 6.07 -21.50
CA VAL A 41 -13.01 4.65 -21.17
C VAL A 41 -14.48 4.38 -20.93
N SER A 42 -15.02 3.35 -21.55
CA SER A 42 -16.31 2.76 -21.25
C SER A 42 -16.11 1.38 -20.63
N ALA A 43 -17.05 0.98 -19.82
CA ALA A 43 -17.06 -0.33 -19.18
C ALA A 43 -18.42 -0.97 -19.32
N GLU A 44 -18.42 -2.28 -19.54
CA GLU A 44 -19.65 -3.11 -19.64
C GLU A 44 -19.46 -4.34 -18.76
N VAL A 45 -20.55 -4.82 -18.18
CA VAL A 45 -20.58 -6.08 -17.45
C VAL A 45 -21.16 -7.15 -18.38
N LYS A 46 -20.37 -8.17 -18.72
CA LYS A 46 -20.75 -9.30 -19.57
C LYS A 46 -20.31 -10.60 -18.90
N ASP A 47 -21.20 -11.56 -18.80
CA ASP A 47 -20.90 -12.93 -18.32
C ASP A 47 -20.13 -12.99 -16.98
N GLY A 48 -20.47 -12.13 -16.02
CA GLY A 48 -19.79 -12.08 -14.74
C GLY A 48 -18.38 -11.48 -14.81
N GLN A 49 -18.07 -10.76 -15.88
CA GLN A 49 -16.79 -10.07 -16.08
C GLN A 49 -17.04 -8.60 -16.44
N VAL A 50 -16.14 -7.75 -16.02
CA VAL A 50 -16.11 -6.35 -16.44
C VAL A 50 -15.14 -6.21 -17.61
N VAL A 51 -15.66 -5.83 -18.76
CA VAL A 51 -14.88 -5.54 -19.97
C VAL A 51 -14.81 -4.02 -20.12
N LEU A 52 -13.59 -3.50 -20.21
CA LEU A 52 -13.39 -2.09 -20.52
C LEU A 52 -13.09 -1.92 -22.01
N SER A 53 -13.53 -0.82 -22.59
CA SER A 53 -13.21 -0.42 -23.94
C SER A 53 -12.79 1.05 -23.98
N ALA A 54 -11.91 1.40 -24.91
CA ALA A 54 -11.43 2.76 -25.08
C ALA A 54 -11.18 3.05 -26.57
N ASP A 55 -11.52 4.24 -27.02
CA ASP A 55 -11.21 4.71 -28.37
C ASP A 55 -9.74 5.14 -28.44
N LEU A 56 -8.89 4.23 -28.89
CA LEU A 56 -7.44 4.39 -28.94
C LEU A 56 -6.94 5.22 -30.12
N SER A 57 -7.85 5.64 -31.02
CA SER A 57 -7.50 6.42 -32.22
C SER A 57 -7.14 7.86 -31.88
N LYS A 58 -7.60 8.39 -30.77
CA LYS A 58 -7.59 9.82 -30.46
C LYS A 58 -6.30 10.34 -29.85
N GLN A 59 -5.58 9.55 -29.01
CA GLN A 59 -4.33 9.99 -28.36
C GLN A 59 -3.51 8.81 -27.82
N LYS A 60 -2.17 8.91 -27.80
CA LYS A 60 -1.28 7.90 -27.18
C LYS A 60 -1.53 7.70 -25.70
N GLU A 61 -1.95 8.76 -24.99
CA GLU A 61 -2.24 8.78 -23.56
C GLU A 61 -3.45 7.90 -23.19
N VAL A 62 -4.42 7.74 -24.10
CA VAL A 62 -5.59 6.88 -23.88
C VAL A 62 -5.20 5.44 -23.57
N SER A 63 -4.10 4.95 -24.16
CA SER A 63 -3.61 3.60 -23.88
C SER A 63 -3.14 3.42 -22.42
N ALA A 64 -2.54 4.45 -21.81
CA ALA A 64 -2.12 4.43 -20.42
C ALA A 64 -3.34 4.50 -19.48
N ILE A 65 -4.26 5.42 -19.77
CA ILE A 65 -5.50 5.61 -19.00
C ILE A 65 -6.36 4.33 -19.05
N TYR A 66 -6.42 3.66 -20.17
CA TYR A 66 -7.14 2.41 -20.36
C TYR A 66 -6.60 1.31 -19.45
N GLY A 67 -5.27 1.13 -19.39
CA GLY A 67 -4.62 0.18 -18.50
C GLY A 67 -4.80 0.53 -17.02
N LEU A 68 -4.71 1.83 -16.67
CA LEU A 68 -4.93 2.33 -15.32
C LEU A 68 -6.37 2.05 -14.85
N SER A 69 -7.37 2.38 -15.69
CA SER A 69 -8.78 2.17 -15.36
C SER A 69 -9.07 0.70 -15.09
N ARG A 70 -8.52 -0.19 -15.90
CA ARG A 70 -8.68 -1.64 -15.68
C ARG A 70 -8.04 -2.08 -14.36
N ALA A 71 -6.84 -1.60 -14.04
CA ALA A 71 -6.16 -1.94 -12.80
C ALA A 71 -6.93 -1.44 -11.56
N ARG A 72 -7.51 -0.22 -11.65
CA ARG A 72 -8.38 0.33 -10.58
C ARG A 72 -9.62 -0.54 -10.37
N VAL A 73 -10.34 -0.88 -11.43
CA VAL A 73 -11.52 -1.75 -11.33
C VAL A 73 -11.16 -3.10 -10.69
N GLN A 74 -10.05 -3.70 -11.09
CA GLN A 74 -9.57 -4.94 -10.47
C GLN A 74 -9.26 -4.76 -8.99
N ASN A 75 -8.59 -3.65 -8.60
CA ASN A 75 -8.32 -3.35 -7.21
C ASN A 75 -9.62 -3.14 -6.42
N MET A 76 -10.64 -2.50 -6.99
CA MET A 76 -11.95 -2.36 -6.34
C MET A 76 -12.60 -3.72 -6.08
N VAL A 77 -12.65 -4.60 -7.08
CA VAL A 77 -13.20 -5.94 -6.95
C VAL A 77 -12.48 -6.76 -5.89
N LEU A 78 -11.14 -6.76 -5.89
CA LEU A 78 -10.33 -7.44 -4.88
C LEU A 78 -10.48 -6.80 -3.49
N GLY A 79 -10.60 -5.47 -3.43
CA GLY A 79 -10.74 -4.75 -2.18
C GLY A 79 -12.04 -5.03 -1.45
N VAL A 80 -13.17 -5.08 -2.17
CA VAL A 80 -14.47 -5.38 -1.55
C VAL A 80 -14.65 -6.87 -1.24
N SER A 81 -13.91 -7.76 -1.91
CA SER A 81 -13.93 -9.22 -1.63
C SER A 81 -12.98 -9.58 -0.47
N ASN A 82 -11.70 -9.38 -0.64
CA ASN A 82 -10.65 -9.83 0.28
C ASN A 82 -10.12 -8.71 1.18
N GLY A 83 -10.21 -7.45 0.74
CA GLY A 83 -9.56 -6.31 1.36
C GLY A 83 -8.07 -6.28 1.10
N PHE A 84 -7.42 -5.21 1.54
CA PHE A 84 -5.98 -5.05 1.48
C PHE A 84 -5.42 -4.83 2.87
N SER A 85 -4.23 -5.34 3.10
CA SER A 85 -3.47 -5.10 4.32
C SER A 85 -2.01 -4.82 4.00
N LYS A 86 -1.40 -3.93 4.79
CA LYS A 86 0.04 -3.66 4.81
C LYS A 86 0.53 -3.76 6.23
N VAL A 87 1.60 -4.50 6.44
CA VAL A 87 2.24 -4.64 7.75
C VAL A 87 3.53 -3.84 7.77
N LEU A 88 3.70 -3.08 8.83
CA LEU A 88 4.89 -2.25 9.09
C LEU A 88 5.57 -2.76 10.35
N ASP A 89 6.87 -3.01 10.28
CA ASP A 89 7.70 -3.38 11.42
C ASP A 89 8.36 -2.13 12.02
N ILE A 90 8.30 -2.02 13.33
CA ILE A 90 8.98 -0.98 14.10
C ILE A 90 10.25 -1.57 14.69
N VAL A 91 11.39 -1.03 14.29
CA VAL A 91 12.71 -1.50 14.74
C VAL A 91 13.40 -0.38 15.51
N GLY A 92 13.73 -0.63 16.77
CA GLY A 92 14.43 0.30 17.63
C GLY A 92 14.24 0.01 19.11
N LEU A 93 15.24 0.30 19.91
CA LEU A 93 15.18 0.16 21.38
C LEU A 93 14.15 1.17 21.94
N GLY A 94 13.17 0.65 22.68
CA GLY A 94 12.10 1.48 23.27
C GLY A 94 11.05 1.99 22.27
N PHE A 95 11.14 1.64 20.99
CA PHE A 95 10.11 2.01 20.02
C PHE A 95 8.88 1.13 20.21
N ARG A 96 7.71 1.78 20.23
CA ARG A 96 6.43 1.09 20.42
C ARG A 96 5.30 1.85 19.75
N ALA A 97 4.25 1.12 19.39
CA ALA A 97 3.01 1.64 18.86
C ALA A 97 1.83 1.24 19.75
N GLU A 98 0.85 2.10 19.86
CA GLU A 98 -0.42 1.85 20.53
C GLU A 98 -1.55 2.40 19.67
N VAL A 99 -2.64 1.64 19.55
CA VAL A 99 -3.84 2.05 18.82
C VAL A 99 -5.01 2.20 19.77
N ALA A 100 -5.68 3.34 19.67
CA ALA A 100 -6.95 3.60 20.33
C ALA A 100 -7.98 4.03 19.27
N GLY A 101 -8.77 3.08 18.77
CA GLY A 101 -9.71 3.30 17.67
C GLY A 101 -8.99 3.70 16.37
N GLN A 102 -9.18 4.94 15.92
CA GLN A 102 -8.53 5.46 14.71
C GLN A 102 -7.23 6.24 14.99
N LYS A 103 -6.86 6.39 16.27
CA LYS A 103 -5.65 7.10 16.68
C LYS A 103 -4.52 6.12 16.93
N LEU A 104 -3.41 6.30 16.23
CA LEU A 104 -2.17 5.58 16.40
C LEU A 104 -1.17 6.48 17.13
N THR A 105 -0.74 6.05 18.31
CA THR A 105 0.29 6.75 19.10
C THR A 105 1.60 6.00 18.95
N LEU A 106 2.64 6.70 18.54
CA LEU A 106 3.96 6.14 18.23
C LEU A 106 5.03 6.77 19.14
N ALA A 107 5.72 5.93 19.91
CA ALA A 107 6.96 6.29 20.57
C ALA A 107 8.13 5.81 19.71
N ILE A 108 8.71 6.71 18.92
CA ILE A 108 9.71 6.42 17.89
C ILE A 108 11.01 7.23 18.08
N GLY A 109 11.38 7.51 19.32
CA GLY A 109 12.61 8.25 19.67
C GLY A 109 12.54 9.74 19.35
N LYS A 110 11.36 10.34 19.37
CA LYS A 110 11.14 11.78 19.42
C LYS A 110 10.84 12.20 20.85
N SER A 111 11.05 13.49 21.18
CA SER A 111 10.82 14.05 22.52
C SER A 111 9.36 13.96 22.98
N HIS A 112 8.43 13.83 22.03
CA HIS A 112 6.99 13.69 22.29
C HIS A 112 6.46 12.50 21.49
N PRO A 113 5.38 11.84 21.93
CA PRO A 113 4.71 10.81 21.17
C PRO A 113 4.12 11.41 19.89
N VAL A 114 4.24 10.69 18.79
CA VAL A 114 3.65 11.10 17.52
C VAL A 114 2.26 10.49 17.43
N ILE A 115 1.26 11.33 17.27
CA ILE A 115 -0.13 10.90 17.10
C ILE A 115 -0.47 10.97 15.62
N PHE A 116 -0.97 9.87 15.07
CA PHE A 116 -1.45 9.77 13.70
C PHE A 116 -2.92 9.33 13.70
N GLU A 117 -3.77 10.08 13.01
CA GLU A 117 -5.19 9.76 12.87
C GLU A 117 -5.45 9.14 11.50
N ALA A 118 -6.02 7.93 11.50
CA ALA A 118 -6.39 7.26 10.26
C ALA A 118 -7.70 7.84 9.69
N PRO A 119 -7.79 8.04 8.37
CA PRO A 119 -9.04 8.43 7.73
C PRO A 119 -10.08 7.31 7.79
N LYS A 120 -11.34 7.66 7.57
CA LYS A 120 -12.43 6.70 7.45
C LYS A 120 -12.14 5.69 6.32
N GLY A 121 -12.45 4.41 6.56
CA GLY A 121 -12.22 3.33 5.59
C GLY A 121 -10.89 2.58 5.74
N VAL A 122 -10.04 3.00 6.69
CA VAL A 122 -8.82 2.29 7.07
C VAL A 122 -8.88 1.91 8.54
N THR A 123 -8.53 0.66 8.84
CA THR A 123 -8.44 0.13 10.20
C THR A 123 -6.97 -0.08 10.55
N LEU A 124 -6.57 0.37 11.72
CA LEU A 124 -5.24 0.17 12.26
C LEU A 124 -5.28 -0.93 13.33
N GLY A 125 -4.33 -1.84 13.26
CA GLY A 125 -4.09 -2.86 14.27
C GLY A 125 -2.64 -2.80 14.75
N VAL A 126 -2.40 -3.18 16.01
CA VAL A 126 -1.05 -3.30 16.57
C VAL A 126 -0.92 -4.68 17.21
N ASP A 127 0.20 -5.32 16.95
CA ASP A 127 0.53 -6.61 17.56
C ASP A 127 0.68 -6.48 19.09
N PRO A 128 0.40 -7.54 19.88
CA PRO A 128 0.62 -7.54 21.33
C PRO A 128 2.03 -7.14 21.78
N LYS A 129 3.02 -7.38 20.94
CA LYS A 129 4.43 -6.96 21.17
C LYS A 129 4.66 -5.46 20.92
N LYS A 130 3.65 -4.74 20.40
CA LYS A 130 3.71 -3.30 20.07
C LYS A 130 4.81 -2.92 19.05
N THR A 131 5.27 -3.90 18.27
CA THR A 131 6.37 -3.75 17.29
C THR A 131 5.92 -3.85 15.85
N GLN A 132 4.67 -4.26 15.61
CA GLN A 132 4.10 -4.35 14.27
C GLN A 132 2.79 -3.57 14.20
N ILE A 133 2.63 -2.83 13.10
CA ILE A 133 1.40 -2.09 12.78
C ILE A 133 0.81 -2.71 11.53
N THR A 134 -0.44 -3.14 11.60
CA THR A 134 -1.22 -3.61 10.46
C THR A 134 -2.17 -2.51 10.02
N VAL A 135 -2.05 -2.08 8.77
CA VAL A 135 -2.94 -1.12 8.11
C VAL A 135 -3.84 -1.90 7.16
N SER A 136 -5.14 -1.93 7.40
CA SER A 136 -6.11 -2.67 6.58
C SER A 136 -7.25 -1.80 6.10
N GLY A 137 -7.82 -2.14 4.94
CA GLY A 137 -8.94 -1.41 4.34
C GLY A 137 -9.40 -2.01 3.01
N ILE A 138 -10.48 -1.48 2.49
CA ILE A 138 -11.04 -1.91 1.21
C ILE A 138 -10.38 -1.20 0.01
N ASN A 139 -9.91 0.04 0.20
CA ASN A 139 -9.27 0.83 -0.85
C ASN A 139 -7.75 0.66 -0.80
N LYS A 140 -7.17 0.05 -1.85
CA LYS A 140 -5.72 -0.19 -1.95
C LYS A 140 -4.90 1.09 -1.92
N GLU A 141 -5.38 2.16 -2.57
CA GLU A 141 -4.68 3.43 -2.65
C GLU A 141 -4.59 4.07 -1.25
N LEU A 142 -5.70 4.13 -0.51
CA LEU A 142 -5.72 4.65 0.86
C LEU A 142 -4.84 3.83 1.82
N VAL A 143 -4.94 2.49 1.77
CA VAL A 143 -4.08 1.62 2.59
C VAL A 143 -2.61 1.87 2.30
N GLY A 144 -2.25 2.00 1.01
CA GLY A 144 -0.89 2.28 0.58
C GLY A 144 -0.40 3.66 1.04
N GLU A 145 -1.22 4.69 0.88
CA GLU A 145 -0.92 6.06 1.29
C GLU A 145 -0.69 6.17 2.80
N ILE A 146 -1.60 5.59 3.60
CA ILE A 146 -1.49 5.61 5.06
C ILE A 146 -0.24 4.85 5.53
N ALA A 147 0.01 3.67 4.97
CA ALA A 147 1.23 2.92 5.29
C ALA A 147 2.50 3.71 4.94
N ALA A 148 2.53 4.40 3.81
CA ALA A 148 3.65 5.25 3.43
C ALA A 148 3.81 6.47 4.36
N LYS A 149 2.71 7.12 4.76
CA LYS A 149 2.74 8.22 5.73
C LYS A 149 3.27 7.78 7.08
N ILE A 150 2.82 6.62 7.59
CA ILE A 150 3.32 6.07 8.86
C ILE A 150 4.81 5.74 8.76
N ARG A 151 5.25 5.11 7.65
CA ARG A 151 6.68 4.84 7.42
C ARG A 151 7.52 6.12 7.37
N GLY A 152 7.02 7.19 6.73
CA GLY A 152 7.68 8.49 6.64
C GLY A 152 7.83 9.23 7.97
N LEU A 153 7.09 8.86 9.04
CA LEU A 153 7.26 9.48 10.37
C LEU A 153 8.64 9.20 10.98
N ARG A 154 9.21 8.03 10.67
CA ARG A 154 10.57 7.64 11.04
C ARG A 154 11.10 6.63 10.02
N GLU A 155 11.75 7.13 8.98
CA GLU A 155 12.36 6.28 7.96
C GLU A 155 13.49 5.42 8.55
N PRO A 156 13.69 4.19 8.02
CA PRO A 156 14.74 3.31 8.50
C PRO A 156 16.12 3.89 8.24
N GLU A 157 16.93 3.96 9.29
CA GLU A 157 18.31 4.46 9.25
C GLU A 157 19.21 3.48 8.46
N PRO A 158 20.12 3.99 7.62
CA PRO A 158 20.96 3.14 6.78
C PRO A 158 22.06 2.37 7.52
N TYR A 159 22.37 2.68 8.78
CA TYR A 159 23.44 2.00 9.54
C TYR A 159 22.91 0.85 10.39
N LYS A 160 22.00 1.12 11.32
CA LYS A 160 21.42 0.12 12.23
C LYS A 160 20.08 -0.41 11.73
N GLY A 161 19.42 0.32 10.80
CA GLY A 161 18.09 -0.03 10.29
C GLY A 161 16.97 0.28 11.27
N THR A 162 17.22 1.17 12.25
CA THR A 162 16.21 1.65 13.21
C THR A 162 15.20 2.56 12.51
N GLY A 163 13.92 2.33 12.73
CA GLY A 163 12.83 3.09 12.12
C GLY A 163 11.63 2.20 11.81
N ILE A 164 10.72 2.71 10.99
CA ILE A 164 9.53 2.00 10.52
C ILE A 164 9.78 1.56 9.09
N ARG A 165 9.62 0.26 8.82
CA ARG A 165 9.80 -0.34 7.50
C ARG A 165 8.61 -1.23 7.15
N TYR A 166 8.40 -1.52 5.88
CA TYR A 166 7.45 -2.56 5.48
C TYR A 166 7.96 -3.94 5.93
N GLN A 167 7.05 -4.82 6.26
CA GLN A 167 7.38 -6.21 6.54
C GLN A 167 8.08 -6.83 5.32
N GLY A 168 9.26 -7.42 5.54
CA GLY A 168 10.08 -7.97 4.46
C GLY A 168 10.87 -6.95 3.64
N GLU A 169 10.83 -5.66 3.97
CA GLU A 169 11.64 -4.63 3.30
C GLU A 169 13.12 -4.82 3.63
N HIS A 170 13.94 -5.03 2.60
CA HIS A 170 15.38 -5.11 2.74
C HIS A 170 15.99 -3.70 2.72
N ILE A 171 16.54 -3.26 3.85
CA ILE A 171 17.21 -1.97 3.96
C ILE A 171 18.68 -2.14 3.58
N ARG A 172 19.13 -1.43 2.55
CA ARG A 172 20.55 -1.39 2.16
C ARG A 172 21.35 -0.68 3.26
N ARG A 173 22.10 -1.46 4.04
CA ARG A 173 22.93 -0.92 5.13
C ARG A 173 24.25 -0.43 4.57
N LYS A 174 24.71 0.70 5.12
CA LYS A 174 26.06 1.21 4.90
C LYS A 174 27.00 0.61 5.94
N ALA A 175 28.22 0.26 5.55
CA ALA A 175 29.30 -0.05 6.50
C ALA A 175 29.62 1.23 7.27
N GLY A 176 29.54 1.18 8.59
CA GLY A 176 30.02 2.26 9.46
C GLY A 176 31.53 2.48 9.26
N LYS A 177 32.07 3.52 9.87
CA LYS A 177 33.52 3.69 9.95
C LYS A 177 34.09 2.44 10.64
N THR A 178 34.73 1.54 9.86
CA THR A 178 35.64 0.53 10.42
C THR A 178 36.77 1.33 11.08
N ALA A 179 37.06 1.03 12.34
CA ALA A 179 38.31 1.50 12.98
C ALA A 179 39.48 0.91 12.16
N ALA A 180 39.84 1.61 11.11
CA ALA A 180 41.02 1.30 10.29
C ALA A 180 42.25 1.67 11.12
N GLY A 181 42.61 0.79 12.05
CA GLY A 181 43.77 1.05 12.94
C GLY A 181 44.22 -0.17 13.74
N ALA A 182 43.46 -1.24 13.81
CA ALA A 182 43.80 -2.38 14.68
C ALA A 182 44.26 -3.65 13.95
N GLY A 183 44.64 -3.58 12.68
CA GLY A 183 44.96 -4.77 11.90
C GLY A 183 46.26 -4.74 11.08
N ALA A 184 47.05 -3.73 11.17
CA ALA A 184 48.31 -3.62 10.36
C ALA A 184 49.59 -3.67 11.19
N ALA A 185 49.62 -4.37 12.33
CA ALA A 185 50.81 -4.62 13.10
C ALA A 185 50.88 -6.08 13.55
N GLY A 186 51.24 -6.98 12.65
CA GLY A 186 51.40 -8.39 13.03
C GLY A 186 51.64 -9.35 11.86
N GLY A 187 52.70 -9.17 11.09
CA GLY A 187 52.97 -10.10 10.01
C GLY A 187 54.32 -9.96 9.33
N ALA A 188 55.29 -9.54 10.07
CA ALA A 188 56.68 -9.67 9.59
C ALA A 188 57.45 -10.44 10.65
N LYS A 189 57.58 -11.76 10.51
CA LYS A 189 58.78 -12.53 10.95
C LYS A 189 58.75 -13.95 10.42
N LYS A 190 59.81 -14.21 9.63
CA LYS A 190 60.45 -15.46 9.24
C LYS A 190 59.70 -16.31 8.25
#